data_2e10917f746ee84ca79ec7d75e5bfb9d
#
_entry.id   2e10917f746ee84ca79ec7d75e5bfb9d
#
_cell.length_a   1.000
_cell.length_b   1.000
_cell.length_c   1.000
_cell.angle_alpha   90.00
_cell.angle_beta   90.00
_cell.angle_gamma   90.00
#
_symmetry.space_group_name_H-M   'P 1'
#
loop_
_entity.id
_entity.type
_entity.pdbx_description
1 polymer ?
#
loop_
_entity_poly.entity_id
_entity_poly.type
_entity_poly.pdbx_seq_one_letter_code
_entity_poly.pdbx_strand_id
1 'polypeptide(L)'
;VEAQKPRMKPDVVLTHYRDDAHQDHRLMSELAGNAFRDSLILQYEIPKWDGDLGRPNLFVPLKADILDRKIALLQEHFGSQRSKDWFDAETFRGLARLRGVETRARYAEAFYANKILLN
;
A
#
# COMPACT_ATOMS: atom_id res chain seq x y z
N VAL A 1 10.90 -9.37 -10.86
CA VAL A 1 11.52 -8.66 -9.75
C VAL A 1 13.03 -8.88 -9.74
N GLU A 2 13.49 -10.13 -9.68
CA GLU A 2 14.93 -10.41 -9.70
C GLU A 2 15.61 -9.95 -10.97
N ALA A 3 14.94 -10.07 -12.13
CA ALA A 3 15.51 -9.66 -13.40
C ALA A 3 15.79 -8.16 -13.47
N GLN A 4 15.10 -7.35 -12.69
CA GLN A 4 15.29 -5.90 -12.66
C GLN A 4 16.26 -5.42 -11.59
N LYS A 5 16.60 -6.27 -10.62
CA LYS A 5 17.50 -5.93 -9.54
C LYS A 5 18.85 -5.38 -10.00
N PRO A 6 19.52 -5.96 -11.04
CA PRO A 6 20.81 -5.44 -11.49
C PRO A 6 20.76 -4.01 -12.05
N ARG A 7 19.56 -3.58 -12.52
CA ARG A 7 19.35 -2.26 -13.11
C ARG A 7 18.88 -1.23 -12.11
N MET A 8 18.34 -1.69 -10.96
CA MET A 8 17.67 -0.83 -10.00
C MET A 8 18.28 -1.03 -8.62
N LYS A 9 18.66 0.09 -8.00
CA LYS A 9 19.09 0.12 -6.61
C LYS A 9 18.21 1.12 -5.86
N PRO A 10 16.93 0.78 -5.64
CA PRO A 10 16.00 1.71 -5.02
C PRO A 10 16.29 1.91 -3.54
N ASP A 11 16.02 3.11 -3.06
CA ASP A 11 16.07 3.39 -1.62
C ASP A 11 14.82 2.88 -0.92
N VAL A 12 13.67 2.98 -1.59
CA VAL A 12 12.38 2.54 -1.06
C VAL A 12 11.68 1.66 -2.09
N VAL A 13 11.13 0.54 -1.62
CA VAL A 13 10.32 -0.37 -2.43
C VAL A 13 8.92 -0.42 -1.84
N LEU A 14 7.91 -0.22 -2.68
CA LEU A 14 6.50 -0.36 -2.30
C LEU A 14 6.00 -1.69 -2.85
N THR A 15 5.39 -2.51 -2.00
CA THR A 15 4.88 -3.81 -2.40
C THR A 15 3.61 -4.14 -1.65
N HIS A 16 2.99 -5.28 -2.00
CA HIS A 16 1.79 -5.77 -1.33
C HIS A 16 2.09 -6.21 0.10
N TYR A 17 1.03 -6.19 0.95
CA TYR A 17 1.12 -6.68 2.31
C TYR A 17 1.40 -8.19 2.31
N ARG A 18 2.34 -8.63 3.16
CA ARG A 18 2.77 -10.03 3.22
C ARG A 18 1.64 -10.99 3.62
N ASP A 19 0.68 -10.52 4.41
CA ASP A 19 -0.45 -11.32 4.88
C ASP A 19 -1.75 -10.98 4.12
N ASP A 20 -1.62 -10.38 2.93
CA ASP A 20 -2.75 -10.10 2.05
C ASP A 20 -3.47 -11.41 1.71
N ALA A 21 -4.80 -11.36 1.64
CA ALA A 21 -5.61 -12.55 1.34
C ALA A 21 -5.42 -13.06 -0.08
N HIS A 22 -4.97 -12.21 -1.00
CA HIS A 22 -4.74 -12.59 -2.39
C HIS A 22 -3.40 -13.27 -2.57
N GLN A 23 -3.41 -14.50 -3.12
CA GLN A 23 -2.21 -15.31 -3.28
C GLN A 23 -1.12 -14.60 -4.08
N ASP A 24 -1.47 -13.94 -5.18
CA ASP A 24 -0.49 -13.25 -6.03
C ASP A 24 0.15 -12.06 -5.30
N HIS A 25 -0.61 -11.39 -4.43
CA HIS A 25 -0.09 -10.28 -3.64
C HIS A 25 0.93 -10.79 -2.61
N ARG A 26 0.65 -11.93 -1.96
CA ARG A 26 1.60 -12.53 -1.03
C ARG A 26 2.89 -12.94 -1.72
N LEU A 27 2.78 -13.50 -2.92
CA LEU A 27 3.94 -13.89 -3.71
C LEU A 27 4.79 -12.67 -4.07
N MET A 28 4.16 -11.59 -4.53
CA MET A 28 4.90 -10.36 -4.87
C MET A 28 5.61 -9.77 -3.65
N SER A 29 4.99 -9.81 -2.48
CA SER A 29 5.61 -9.35 -1.24
C SER A 29 6.86 -10.17 -0.91
N GLU A 30 6.78 -11.49 -1.03
CA GLU A 30 7.91 -12.38 -0.78
C GLU A 30 9.05 -12.13 -1.76
N LEU A 31 8.73 -12.02 -3.06
CA LEU A 31 9.74 -11.77 -4.08
C LEU A 31 10.43 -10.43 -3.89
N ALA A 32 9.69 -9.39 -3.54
CA ALA A 32 10.25 -8.07 -3.28
C ALA A 32 11.21 -8.11 -2.07
N GLY A 33 10.81 -8.81 -1.00
CA GLY A 33 11.66 -8.97 0.18
C GLY A 33 12.96 -9.68 -0.13
N ASN A 34 12.93 -10.67 -1.01
CA ASN A 34 14.12 -11.41 -1.41
C ASN A 34 15.01 -10.61 -2.38
N ALA A 35 14.40 -9.87 -3.32
CA ALA A 35 15.12 -9.15 -4.34
C ALA A 35 15.76 -7.86 -3.85
N PHE A 36 15.14 -7.17 -2.86
CA PHE A 36 15.55 -5.84 -2.43
C PHE A 36 15.83 -5.78 -0.93
N ARG A 37 16.64 -6.71 -0.45
CA ARG A 37 16.95 -6.84 1.01
C ARG A 37 17.57 -5.60 1.62
N ASP A 38 18.31 -4.84 0.83
CA ASP A 38 19.03 -3.65 1.32
C ASP A 38 18.20 -2.38 1.24
N SER A 39 17.00 -2.45 0.68
CA SER A 39 16.10 -1.31 0.54
C SER A 39 15.11 -1.26 1.71
N LEU A 40 14.60 -0.06 1.98
CA LEU A 40 13.43 0.07 2.84
C LEU A 40 12.22 -0.44 2.09
N ILE A 41 11.55 -1.46 2.62
CA ILE A 41 10.38 -2.05 1.99
C ILE A 41 9.14 -1.65 2.77
N LEU A 42 8.21 -0.98 2.10
CA LEU A 42 6.92 -0.59 2.67
C LEU A 42 5.82 -1.38 1.97
N GLN A 43 5.02 -2.07 2.77
CA GLN A 43 3.92 -2.89 2.27
C GLN A 43 2.63 -2.10 2.40
N TYR A 44 1.97 -1.82 1.26
CA TYR A 44 0.75 -1.02 1.25
C TYR A 44 -0.49 -1.87 1.45
N GLU A 45 -1.57 -1.23 1.89
CA GLU A 45 -2.86 -1.86 2.09
C GLU A 45 -3.71 -1.78 0.82
N ILE A 46 -4.48 -2.82 0.57
CA ILE A 46 -5.52 -2.81 -0.45
C ILE A 46 -6.83 -3.23 0.21
N PRO A 47 -7.80 -2.33 0.35
CA PRO A 47 -9.11 -2.71 0.86
C PRO A 47 -9.78 -3.64 -0.14
N LYS A 48 -10.42 -4.68 0.36
CA LYS A 48 -11.08 -5.67 -0.46
C LYS A 48 -12.14 -6.42 0.33
N TRP A 49 -12.93 -7.19 -0.37
CA TRP A 49 -14.02 -7.98 0.22
C TRP A 49 -13.54 -8.89 1.36
N ASP A 50 -12.33 -9.42 1.25
CA ASP A 50 -11.80 -10.40 2.20
C ASP A 50 -11.58 -9.82 3.60
N GLY A 51 -11.51 -8.49 3.72
CA GLY A 51 -11.35 -7.86 5.03
C GLY A 51 -10.05 -8.21 5.72
N ASP A 52 -8.95 -8.20 4.98
CA ASP A 52 -7.64 -8.63 5.45
C ASP A 52 -6.76 -7.48 5.97
N LEU A 53 -7.35 -6.34 6.26
CA LEU A 53 -6.59 -5.21 6.83
C LEU A 53 -6.11 -5.57 8.23
N GLY A 54 -4.83 -5.33 8.48
CA GLY A 54 -4.21 -5.60 9.76
C GLY A 54 -3.90 -4.32 10.54
N ARG A 55 -2.77 -4.33 11.23
CA ARG A 55 -2.33 -3.18 12.04
C ARG A 55 -1.03 -2.62 11.47
N PRO A 56 -1.13 -1.69 10.53
CA PRO A 56 0.07 -1.06 9.97
C PRO A 56 0.86 -0.28 11.03
N ASN A 57 2.12 -0.07 10.75
CA ASN A 57 3.03 0.55 11.71
C ASN A 57 3.79 1.78 11.18
N LEU A 58 3.52 2.18 9.94
CA LEU A 58 4.12 3.38 9.37
C LEU A 58 3.03 4.17 8.67
N PHE A 59 2.90 5.45 9.01
CA PHE A 59 1.80 6.29 8.53
C PHE A 59 2.33 7.53 7.86
N VAL A 60 1.70 7.90 6.75
CA VAL A 60 2.02 9.13 6.02
C VAL A 60 0.76 9.99 5.94
N PRO A 61 0.68 11.09 6.70
CA PRO A 61 -0.47 11.99 6.60
C PRO A 61 -0.63 12.53 5.20
N LEU A 62 -1.87 12.64 4.73
CA LEU A 62 -2.19 13.12 3.40
C LEU A 62 -3.06 14.38 3.48
N LYS A 63 -2.78 15.34 2.61
CA LYS A 63 -3.69 16.45 2.37
C LYS A 63 -4.89 15.98 1.56
N ALA A 64 -6.02 16.66 1.70
CA ALA A 64 -7.26 16.28 1.03
C ALA A 64 -7.12 16.26 -0.49
N ASP A 65 -6.41 17.22 -1.07
CA ASP A 65 -6.19 17.28 -2.52
C ASP A 65 -5.33 16.13 -3.03
N ILE A 66 -4.35 15.69 -2.25
CA ILE A 66 -3.52 14.54 -2.59
C ILE A 66 -4.37 13.26 -2.56
N LEU A 67 -5.22 13.11 -1.55
CA LEU A 67 -6.14 11.97 -1.49
C LEU A 67 -7.11 11.95 -2.66
N ASP A 68 -7.66 13.09 -3.03
CA ASP A 68 -8.57 13.21 -4.18
C ASP A 68 -7.87 12.78 -5.46
N ARG A 69 -6.61 13.20 -5.64
CA ARG A 69 -5.81 12.80 -6.80
C ARG A 69 -5.53 11.30 -6.81
N LYS A 70 -5.21 10.73 -5.66
CA LYS A 70 -5.01 9.28 -5.52
C LYS A 70 -6.24 8.50 -5.96
N ILE A 71 -7.41 8.90 -5.46
CA ILE A 71 -8.66 8.23 -5.80
C ILE A 71 -8.96 8.34 -7.29
N ALA A 72 -8.76 9.53 -7.87
CA ALA A 72 -8.96 9.72 -9.30
C ALA A 72 -8.04 8.83 -10.14
N LEU A 73 -6.77 8.72 -9.75
CA LEU A 73 -5.81 7.86 -10.45
C LEU A 73 -6.17 6.38 -10.33
N LEU A 74 -6.64 5.94 -9.17
CA LEU A 74 -7.08 4.56 -8.98
C LEU A 74 -8.25 4.23 -9.90
N GLN A 75 -9.24 5.11 -9.97
CA GLN A 75 -10.42 4.89 -10.81
C GLN A 75 -10.09 4.95 -12.30
N GLU A 76 -9.12 5.76 -12.69
CA GLU A 76 -8.68 5.87 -14.08
C GLU A 76 -7.87 4.66 -14.55
N HIS A 77 -6.93 4.19 -13.72
CA HIS A 77 -5.94 3.21 -14.15
C HIS A 77 -6.27 1.76 -13.78
N PHE A 78 -7.20 1.54 -12.88
CA PHE A 78 -7.59 0.18 -12.46
C PHE A 78 -9.02 -0.14 -12.86
N GLY A 79 -9.36 0.15 -14.12
CA GLY A 79 -10.71 -0.04 -14.66
C GLY A 79 -11.25 -1.46 -14.52
N SER A 80 -10.38 -2.48 -14.55
CA SER A 80 -10.77 -3.88 -14.37
C SER A 80 -11.38 -4.16 -12.99
N GLN A 81 -11.12 -3.30 -12.01
CA GLN A 81 -11.63 -3.46 -10.65
C GLN A 81 -12.95 -2.73 -10.39
N ARG A 82 -13.43 -1.92 -11.35
CA ARG A 82 -14.62 -1.08 -11.16
C ARG A 82 -15.90 -1.87 -10.88
N SER A 83 -15.97 -3.13 -11.31
CA SER A 83 -17.10 -4.00 -11.06
C SER A 83 -17.13 -4.57 -9.64
N LYS A 84 -16.06 -4.39 -8.87
CA LYS A 84 -15.99 -4.87 -7.48
C LYS A 84 -16.76 -3.93 -6.56
N ASP A 85 -17.50 -4.47 -5.62
CA ASP A 85 -18.32 -3.68 -4.69
C ASP A 85 -17.49 -2.71 -3.85
N TRP A 86 -16.25 -3.11 -3.53
CA TRP A 86 -15.37 -2.30 -2.69
C TRP A 86 -14.56 -1.25 -3.45
N PHE A 87 -14.58 -1.28 -4.78
CA PHE A 87 -13.76 -0.38 -5.60
C PHE A 87 -14.53 0.91 -5.89
N ASP A 88 -14.57 1.81 -4.91
CA ASP A 88 -15.20 3.12 -5.07
C ASP A 88 -14.48 4.18 -4.22
N ALA A 89 -14.80 5.44 -4.51
CA ALA A 89 -14.18 6.57 -3.83
C ALA A 89 -14.44 6.55 -2.32
N GLU A 90 -15.62 6.14 -1.92
CA GLU A 90 -16.00 6.11 -0.50
C GLU A 90 -15.15 5.12 0.29
N THR A 91 -14.89 3.94 -0.28
CA THR A 91 -14.04 2.93 0.35
C THR A 91 -12.62 3.45 0.55
N PHE A 92 -12.03 4.02 -0.48
CA PHE A 92 -10.66 4.55 -0.40
C PHE A 92 -10.57 5.74 0.56
N ARG A 93 -11.55 6.61 0.51
CA ARG A 93 -11.60 7.78 1.42
C ARG A 93 -11.81 7.33 2.86
N GLY A 94 -12.67 6.34 3.07
CA GLY A 94 -12.93 5.78 4.39
C GLY A 94 -11.70 5.16 5.03
N LEU A 95 -10.93 4.38 4.27
CA LEU A 95 -9.69 3.80 4.77
C LEU A 95 -8.68 4.90 5.13
N ALA A 96 -8.50 5.90 4.26
CA ALA A 96 -7.60 7.01 4.52
C ALA A 96 -8.04 7.80 5.76
N ARG A 97 -9.35 7.93 5.98
CA ARG A 97 -9.89 8.62 7.17
C ARG A 97 -9.61 7.82 8.44
N LEU A 98 -9.82 6.51 8.42
CA LEU A 98 -9.52 5.65 9.57
C LEU A 98 -8.04 5.72 9.94
N ARG A 99 -7.16 5.66 8.94
CA ARG A 99 -5.72 5.77 9.18
C ARG A 99 -5.33 7.16 9.68
N GLY A 100 -6.04 8.18 9.23
CA GLY A 100 -5.85 9.55 9.74
C GLY A 100 -6.17 9.65 11.23
N VAL A 101 -7.25 9.01 11.67
CA VAL A 101 -7.61 8.98 13.09
C VAL A 101 -6.46 8.43 13.95
N GLU A 102 -5.81 7.39 13.46
CA GLU A 102 -4.70 6.75 14.18
C GLU A 102 -3.46 7.65 14.30
N THR A 103 -3.35 8.67 13.47
CA THR A 103 -2.20 9.59 13.44
C THR A 103 -2.58 11.02 13.83
N ARG A 104 -3.82 11.24 14.25
CA ARG A 104 -4.35 12.57 14.55
C ARG A 104 -4.30 13.52 13.36
N ALA A 105 -4.34 12.98 12.14
CA ALA A 105 -4.48 13.73 10.90
C ALA A 105 -5.88 13.53 10.35
N ARG A 106 -6.27 14.34 9.37
CA ARG A 106 -7.55 14.12 8.69
C ARG A 106 -7.51 12.83 7.88
N TYR A 107 -6.45 12.66 7.09
CA TYR A 107 -6.26 11.49 6.25
C TYR A 107 -4.82 10.99 6.33
N ALA A 108 -4.62 9.70 6.13
CA ALA A 108 -3.28 9.12 6.05
C ALA A 108 -3.29 7.86 5.19
N GLU A 109 -2.13 7.55 4.61
CA GLU A 109 -1.83 6.21 4.11
C GLU A 109 -1.06 5.47 5.16
N ALA A 110 -1.26 4.15 5.23
CA ALA A 110 -0.56 3.32 6.19
C ALA A 110 0.15 2.17 5.48
N PHE A 111 1.26 1.78 6.06
CA PHE A 111 2.14 0.76 5.51
C PHE A 111 2.62 -0.17 6.62
N TYR A 112 3.08 -1.35 6.20
CA TYR A 112 3.81 -2.26 7.07
C TYR A 112 5.29 -2.19 6.73
N ALA A 113 6.11 -1.91 7.71
CA ALA A 113 7.55 -1.95 7.57
C ALA A 113 8.10 -3.01 8.53
N ASN A 114 8.62 -4.11 7.98
CA ASN A 114 9.14 -5.20 8.81
C ASN A 114 10.46 -4.85 9.47
N LYS A 115 11.27 -4.06 8.77
CA LYS A 115 12.59 -3.64 9.27
C LYS A 115 12.89 -2.24 8.76
N ILE A 116 13.31 -1.38 9.66
CA ILE A 116 13.74 -0.02 9.34
C ILE A 116 15.14 0.15 9.90
N LEU A 117 16.08 0.52 9.03
CA LEU A 117 17.43 0.84 9.43
C LEU A 117 17.62 2.36 9.39
N LEU A 118 18.00 2.92 10.52
CA LEU A 118 18.30 4.35 10.64
C LEU A 118 19.81 4.54 10.64
N ASN A 119 20.29 5.32 9.68
CA ASN A 119 21.73 5.62 9.55
C ASN A 119 22.07 6.98 10.12
#